data_f5973bf60e2758796cb3b5e641caea1b
#
_entry.id   f5973bf60e2758796cb3b5e641caea1b
#
_cell.length_a   1.000
_cell.length_b   1.000
_cell.length_c   1.000
_cell.angle_alpha   90.00
_cell.angle_beta   90.00
_cell.angle_gamma   90.00
#
_symmetry.space_group_name_H-M   'P 1'
#
loop_
_entity.id
_entity.type
_entity.pdbx_description
1 polymer ?
#
loop_
_entity_poly.entity_id
_entity_poly.type
_entity_poly.pdbx_seq_one_letter_code
_entity_poly.pdbx_strand_id
1 'polypeptide(L)'
;SHVVGSPWAKWRAYRKARATLKGMLSNPEHRPDVVHLHTAADWSWYRKMKFLRILQRNAIPAIVHIHSGKFDAWLNSCSSRKQGLIHKILQHQLTTGVVLSHAWKCRLGSQLGELLVVSNPIKLGLEPSTEPRLKHNLLLLGRDSAVKGHDFAIELAKHLRSEFSELTLTLTGRTQAEPSWIRGLGWVAEDEKLRLLQNSSILLVPSEYEGQPMVVLEALACGLPVCVSDRLVDVPEGVEVATYGDIEHWGRVISELLTSPPDEGKLLESSQPYRIESISNEWKRVYESAIVR
;
A
#
# COMPACT_ATOMS: atom_id res chain seq x y z
N SER A 1 4.39 11.36 14.44
CA SER A 1 5.82 11.08 14.69
C SER A 1 6.64 10.91 13.40
N HIS A 2 6.01 11.00 12.25
CA HIS A 2 6.66 10.99 10.95
C HIS A 2 6.38 12.30 10.21
N VAL A 3 7.44 12.90 9.65
CA VAL A 3 7.39 14.05 8.74
C VAL A 3 8.37 13.82 7.61
N VAL A 4 8.07 14.37 6.43
CA VAL A 4 9.01 14.45 5.32
C VAL A 4 10.03 15.53 5.68
N GLY A 5 11.32 15.26 5.46
CA GLY A 5 12.38 16.23 5.75
C GLY A 5 13.64 15.62 6.34
N SER A 6 14.52 16.49 6.82
CA SER A 6 15.83 16.14 7.38
C SER A 6 15.75 15.23 8.62
N PRO A 7 16.83 14.52 8.98
CA PRO A 7 16.90 13.75 10.22
C PRO A 7 16.52 14.55 11.47
N TRP A 8 16.89 15.83 11.52
CA TRP A 8 16.53 16.77 12.57
C TRP A 8 15.02 17.01 12.67
N ALA A 9 14.34 17.24 11.53
CA ALA A 9 12.89 17.43 11.50
C ALA A 9 12.15 16.16 11.98
N LYS A 10 12.62 15.00 11.56
CA LYS A 10 12.09 13.68 12.01
C LYS A 10 12.30 13.47 13.52
N TRP A 11 13.45 13.84 14.06
CA TRP A 11 13.74 13.74 15.49
C TRP A 11 12.88 14.71 16.32
N ARG A 12 12.74 15.98 15.89
CA ARG A 12 11.84 16.95 16.54
C ARG A 12 10.39 16.47 16.56
N ALA A 13 9.88 15.96 15.42
CA ALA A 13 8.55 15.40 15.33
C ALA A 13 8.35 14.19 16.27
N TYR A 14 9.36 13.31 16.38
CA TYR A 14 9.35 12.20 17.33
C TYR A 14 9.30 12.70 18.79
N ARG A 15 10.14 13.68 19.16
CA ARG A 15 10.13 14.25 20.52
C ARG A 15 8.80 14.91 20.87
N LYS A 16 8.25 15.70 19.95
CA LYS A 16 6.94 16.34 20.12
C LYS A 16 5.86 15.27 20.34
N ALA A 17 5.75 14.27 19.47
CA ALA A 17 4.76 13.20 19.60
C ALA A 17 4.91 12.41 20.92
N ARG A 18 6.17 12.18 21.37
CA ARG A 18 6.43 11.52 22.65
C ARG A 18 5.98 12.38 23.85
N ALA A 19 6.22 13.69 23.81
CA ALA A 19 5.78 14.61 24.86
C ALA A 19 4.25 14.68 24.90
N THR A 20 3.60 14.80 23.74
CA THR A 20 2.12 14.78 23.63
C THR A 20 1.55 13.50 24.23
N LEU A 21 2.06 12.31 23.84
CA LEU A 21 1.59 11.05 24.40
C LEU A 21 1.74 11.00 25.93
N LYS A 22 2.90 11.43 26.46
CA LYS A 22 3.11 11.47 27.93
C LYS A 22 2.13 12.42 28.62
N GLY A 23 1.85 13.59 28.04
CA GLY A 23 0.85 14.53 28.55
C GLY A 23 -0.56 13.92 28.60
N MET A 24 -0.97 13.24 27.51
CA MET A 24 -2.26 12.54 27.49
C MET A 24 -2.34 11.43 28.55
N LEU A 25 -1.28 10.66 28.74
CA LEU A 25 -1.24 9.58 29.74
C LEU A 25 -1.23 10.09 31.19
N SER A 26 -0.78 11.34 31.43
CA SER A 26 -0.75 11.96 32.76
C SER A 26 -2.08 12.61 33.15
N ASN A 27 -2.97 12.86 32.17
CA ASN A 27 -4.29 13.45 32.41
C ASN A 27 -5.38 12.37 32.23
N PRO A 28 -6.11 11.98 33.28
CA PRO A 28 -7.18 10.97 33.19
C PRO A 28 -8.24 11.28 32.13
N GLU A 29 -8.61 12.56 31.95
CA GLU A 29 -9.64 12.98 30.97
C GLU A 29 -9.19 12.81 29.51
N HIS A 30 -7.89 12.79 29.26
CA HIS A 30 -7.31 12.67 27.90
C HIS A 30 -6.59 11.35 27.68
N ARG A 31 -6.67 10.45 28.67
CA ARG A 31 -6.05 9.13 28.56
C ARG A 31 -6.75 8.28 27.50
N PRO A 32 -6.05 7.81 26.48
CA PRO A 32 -6.68 6.98 25.45
C PRO A 32 -6.95 5.56 25.98
N ASP A 33 -8.06 4.96 25.55
CA ASP A 33 -8.39 3.55 25.82
C ASP A 33 -7.52 2.60 24.99
N VAL A 34 -7.15 3.01 23.79
CA VAL A 34 -6.28 2.25 22.87
C VAL A 34 -5.44 3.20 22.01
N VAL A 35 -4.26 2.77 21.61
CA VAL A 35 -3.39 3.53 20.70
C VAL A 35 -3.04 2.73 19.46
N HIS A 36 -3.36 3.25 18.29
CA HIS A 36 -3.04 2.65 17.01
C HIS A 36 -1.70 3.18 16.47
N LEU A 37 -0.75 2.27 16.23
CA LEU A 37 0.62 2.56 15.78
C LEU A 37 0.84 2.00 14.37
N HIS A 38 0.80 2.86 13.35
CA HIS A 38 1.21 2.48 11.99
C HIS A 38 2.74 2.38 11.91
N THR A 39 3.26 1.27 11.42
CA THR A 39 4.69 1.04 11.31
C THR A 39 5.11 0.45 9.95
N ALA A 40 6.37 0.65 9.65
CA ALA A 40 7.10 -0.01 8.57
C ALA A 40 8.40 -0.60 9.15
N ALA A 41 9.23 -1.19 8.33
CA ALA A 41 10.55 -1.69 8.70
C ALA A 41 11.51 -0.61 9.23
N ASP A 42 12.69 -1.01 9.72
CA ASP A 42 13.82 -0.16 10.10
C ASP A 42 13.50 0.91 11.15
N TRP A 43 13.90 2.14 10.86
CA TRP A 43 13.72 3.29 11.77
C TRP A 43 12.27 3.55 12.15
N SER A 44 11.32 3.19 11.28
CA SER A 44 9.89 3.30 11.61
C SER A 44 9.54 2.37 12.77
N TRP A 45 9.97 1.12 12.69
CA TRP A 45 9.79 0.12 13.75
C TRP A 45 10.41 0.59 15.07
N TYR A 46 11.71 0.95 15.06
CA TYR A 46 12.41 1.36 16.30
C TYR A 46 11.76 2.55 16.99
N ARG A 47 11.24 3.51 16.24
CA ARG A 47 10.48 4.63 16.82
C ARG A 47 9.18 4.16 17.46
N LYS A 48 8.42 3.30 16.78
CA LYS A 48 7.13 2.79 17.30
C LYS A 48 7.31 1.90 18.53
N MET A 49 8.35 1.10 18.57
CA MET A 49 8.70 0.33 19.77
C MET A 49 8.89 1.19 21.02
N LYS A 50 9.44 2.40 20.87
CA LYS A 50 9.59 3.31 22.01
C LYS A 50 8.25 3.82 22.53
N PHE A 51 7.28 4.08 21.64
CA PHE A 51 5.91 4.39 22.03
C PHE A 51 5.23 3.18 22.67
N LEU A 52 5.34 2.02 22.06
CA LEU A 52 4.74 0.78 22.55
C LEU A 52 5.18 0.46 23.98
N ARG A 53 6.49 0.58 24.29
CA ARG A 53 7.00 0.41 25.66
C ARG A 53 6.42 1.42 26.66
N ILE A 54 6.15 2.65 26.23
CA ILE A 54 5.48 3.66 27.08
C ILE A 54 4.05 3.22 27.36
N LEU A 55 3.33 2.77 26.35
CA LEU A 55 1.95 2.30 26.47
C LEU A 55 1.83 1.07 27.38
N GLN A 56 2.67 0.07 27.18
CA GLN A 56 2.71 -1.15 28.01
C GLN A 56 2.98 -0.81 29.49
N ARG A 57 3.89 0.11 29.79
CA ARG A 57 4.18 0.57 31.15
C ARG A 57 3.03 1.32 31.82
N ASN A 58 2.13 1.87 31.03
CA ASN A 58 0.96 2.59 31.50
C ASN A 58 -0.34 1.78 31.38
N ALA A 59 -0.23 0.49 31.10
CA ALA A 59 -1.35 -0.43 30.89
C ALA A 59 -2.36 0.07 29.84
N ILE A 60 -1.86 0.63 28.73
CA ILE A 60 -2.68 1.06 27.60
C ILE A 60 -2.54 0.03 26.46
N PRO A 61 -3.65 -0.55 26.01
CA PRO A 61 -3.67 -1.40 24.82
C PRO A 61 -3.13 -0.70 23.58
N ALA A 62 -2.42 -1.44 22.73
CA ALA A 62 -1.83 -0.89 21.51
C ALA A 62 -2.06 -1.81 20.32
N ILE A 63 -2.47 -1.24 19.20
CA ILE A 63 -2.53 -1.91 17.92
C ILE A 63 -1.29 -1.52 17.11
N VAL A 64 -0.57 -2.52 16.62
CA VAL A 64 0.64 -2.33 15.79
C VAL A 64 0.32 -2.78 14.37
N HIS A 65 0.07 -1.82 13.48
CA HIS A 65 -0.32 -2.06 12.11
C HIS A 65 0.90 -1.95 11.17
N ILE A 66 1.25 -3.06 10.53
CA ILE A 66 2.45 -3.19 9.68
C ILE A 66 2.07 -2.92 8.23
N HIS A 67 2.64 -1.86 7.64
CA HIS A 67 2.35 -1.40 6.27
C HIS A 67 3.45 -1.66 5.25
N SER A 68 4.57 -2.27 5.64
CA SER A 68 5.77 -2.34 4.79
C SER A 68 5.83 -3.60 3.96
N GLY A 69 5.97 -3.46 2.65
CA GLY A 69 6.29 -4.54 1.72
C GLY A 69 7.70 -5.13 1.84
N LYS A 70 8.54 -4.60 2.75
CA LYS A 70 9.89 -5.12 3.07
C LYS A 70 10.01 -5.56 4.53
N PHE A 71 8.91 -5.73 5.24
CA PHE A 71 9.00 -6.03 6.67
C PHE A 71 9.61 -7.41 6.93
N ASP A 72 9.27 -8.40 6.13
CA ASP A 72 9.80 -9.75 6.17
C ASP A 72 11.30 -9.79 5.84
N ALA A 73 11.72 -9.16 4.75
CA ALA A 73 13.13 -9.08 4.37
C ALA A 73 13.98 -8.38 5.45
N TRP A 74 13.45 -7.27 6.00
CA TRP A 74 14.11 -6.58 7.11
C TRP A 74 14.14 -7.45 8.37
N LEU A 75 13.05 -8.12 8.72
CA LEU A 75 12.98 -8.99 9.89
C LEU A 75 14.00 -10.13 9.77
N ASN A 76 14.09 -10.76 8.58
CA ASN A 76 15.06 -11.81 8.28
C ASN A 76 16.52 -11.32 8.35
N SER A 77 16.79 -10.05 8.05
CA SER A 77 18.11 -9.44 8.20
C SER A 77 18.50 -9.13 9.65
N CYS A 78 17.54 -9.18 10.58
CA CYS A 78 17.78 -8.96 11.99
C CYS A 78 18.42 -10.19 12.63
N SER A 79 19.29 -9.98 13.63
CA SER A 79 19.82 -11.10 14.44
C SER A 79 18.70 -11.83 15.19
N SER A 80 18.86 -13.11 15.48
CA SER A 80 17.88 -13.95 16.20
C SER A 80 17.43 -13.33 17.53
N ARG A 81 18.33 -12.64 18.24
CA ARG A 81 18.01 -11.90 19.48
C ARG A 81 17.03 -10.75 19.21
N LYS A 82 17.20 -10.01 18.09
CA LYS A 82 16.29 -8.93 17.71
C LYS A 82 14.95 -9.49 17.25
N GLN A 83 14.93 -10.55 16.46
CA GLN A 83 13.71 -11.24 16.05
C GLN A 83 12.90 -11.70 17.27
N GLY A 84 13.54 -12.37 18.23
CA GLY A 84 12.90 -12.80 19.48
C GLY A 84 12.37 -11.63 20.32
N LEU A 85 13.07 -10.48 20.34
CA LEU A 85 12.57 -9.28 21.00
C LEU A 85 11.34 -8.68 20.29
N ILE A 86 11.35 -8.65 18.97
CA ILE A 86 10.20 -8.18 18.15
C ILE A 86 8.99 -9.09 18.40
N HIS A 87 9.19 -10.40 18.34
CA HIS A 87 8.15 -11.38 18.65
C HIS A 87 7.56 -11.15 20.05
N LYS A 88 8.41 -11.13 21.09
CA LYS A 88 7.97 -10.92 22.49
C LYS A 88 7.16 -9.64 22.67
N ILE A 89 7.53 -8.57 21.97
CA ILE A 89 6.84 -7.27 22.06
C ILE A 89 5.46 -7.34 21.40
N LEU A 90 5.35 -8.01 20.26
CA LEU A 90 4.08 -8.16 19.55
C LEU A 90 3.13 -9.15 20.25
N GLN A 91 3.68 -10.17 20.93
CA GLN A 91 2.89 -11.14 21.70
C GLN A 91 2.59 -10.70 23.14
N HIS A 92 2.91 -9.46 23.48
CA HIS A 92 2.54 -8.92 24.79
C HIS A 92 1.01 -8.77 24.89
N GLN A 93 0.40 -9.16 26.01
CA GLN A 93 -1.06 -9.17 26.24
C GLN A 93 -1.78 -7.84 25.88
N LEU A 94 -1.10 -6.70 26.00
CA LEU A 94 -1.63 -5.37 25.64
C LEU A 94 -1.28 -4.98 24.21
N THR A 95 -0.87 -5.90 23.35
CA THR A 95 -0.47 -5.59 21.97
C THR A 95 -1.23 -6.47 20.99
N THR A 96 -1.85 -5.85 20.00
CA THR A 96 -2.48 -6.53 18.87
C THR A 96 -1.71 -6.22 17.60
N GLY A 97 -1.09 -7.23 17.00
CA GLY A 97 -0.42 -7.10 15.70
C GLY A 97 -1.44 -7.18 14.56
N VAL A 98 -1.36 -6.26 13.60
CA VAL A 98 -2.23 -6.24 12.42
C VAL A 98 -1.38 -6.11 11.16
N VAL A 99 -1.75 -6.85 10.13
CA VAL A 99 -1.15 -6.84 8.79
C VAL A 99 -2.23 -6.60 7.73
N LEU A 100 -1.81 -6.27 6.50
CA LEU A 100 -2.69 -5.80 5.45
C LEU A 100 -3.43 -6.93 4.71
N SER A 101 -2.96 -8.19 4.81
CA SER A 101 -3.55 -9.30 4.08
C SER A 101 -3.23 -10.66 4.69
N HIS A 102 -3.96 -11.69 4.27
CA HIS A 102 -3.70 -13.07 4.67
C HIS A 102 -2.31 -13.56 4.24
N ALA A 103 -1.83 -13.16 3.08
CA ALA A 103 -0.49 -13.51 2.62
C ALA A 103 0.59 -12.90 3.51
N TRP A 104 0.43 -11.65 3.97
CA TRP A 104 1.30 -11.05 4.98
C TRP A 104 1.22 -11.75 6.33
N LYS A 105 0.01 -12.17 6.76
CA LYS A 105 -0.16 -12.99 7.97
C LYS A 105 0.60 -14.30 7.87
N CYS A 106 0.50 -15.01 6.75
CA CYS A 106 1.25 -16.26 6.54
C CYS A 106 2.77 -16.04 6.53
N ARG A 107 3.27 -15.01 5.85
CA ARG A 107 4.70 -14.69 5.78
C ARG A 107 5.32 -14.32 7.13
N LEU A 108 4.61 -13.58 7.95
CA LEU A 108 5.14 -13.04 9.20
C LEU A 108 4.73 -13.86 10.42
N GLY A 109 3.66 -14.67 10.33
CA GLY A 109 3.09 -15.39 11.48
C GLY A 109 4.06 -16.36 12.15
N SER A 110 4.88 -17.06 11.38
CA SER A 110 5.89 -17.98 11.95
C SER A 110 6.94 -17.29 12.83
N GLN A 111 7.23 -16.01 12.55
CA GLN A 111 8.24 -15.23 13.28
C GLN A 111 7.63 -14.28 14.32
N LEU A 112 6.41 -13.78 14.07
CA LEU A 112 5.78 -12.76 14.92
C LEU A 112 4.62 -13.30 15.76
N GLY A 113 4.16 -14.53 15.51
CA GLY A 113 3.04 -15.15 16.19
C GLY A 113 1.69 -14.72 15.62
N GLU A 114 0.66 -14.64 16.48
CA GLU A 114 -0.68 -14.32 16.03
C GLU A 114 -0.79 -12.87 15.54
N LEU A 115 -1.34 -12.72 14.34
CA LEU A 115 -1.60 -11.44 13.70
C LEU A 115 -3.05 -11.39 13.18
N LEU A 116 -3.70 -10.27 13.33
CA LEU A 116 -4.99 -10.00 12.68
C LEU A 116 -4.75 -9.44 11.27
N VAL A 117 -5.74 -9.58 10.41
CA VAL A 117 -5.71 -9.03 9.05
C VAL A 117 -6.75 -7.93 8.95
N VAL A 118 -6.33 -6.74 8.54
CA VAL A 118 -7.23 -5.64 8.15
C VAL A 118 -6.59 -4.90 6.99
N SER A 119 -7.26 -4.93 5.85
CA SER A 119 -6.78 -4.27 4.62
C SER A 119 -6.88 -2.75 4.68
N ASN A 120 -6.18 -2.07 3.78
CA ASN A 120 -6.36 -0.63 3.60
C ASN A 120 -7.75 -0.36 2.98
N PRO A 121 -8.47 0.67 3.43
CA PRO A 121 -9.75 1.05 2.85
C PRO A 121 -9.57 1.83 1.56
N ILE A 122 -10.48 1.64 0.60
CA ILE A 122 -10.64 2.49 -0.57
C ILE A 122 -11.31 3.80 -0.12
N LYS A 123 -10.86 4.94 -0.65
CA LYS A 123 -11.48 6.24 -0.40
C LYS A 123 -12.90 6.30 -0.98
N LEU A 124 -13.75 7.10 -0.38
CA LEU A 124 -15.08 7.42 -0.94
C LEU A 124 -14.96 8.17 -2.28
N GLY A 125 -15.95 8.01 -3.14
CA GLY A 125 -16.03 8.72 -4.43
C GLY A 125 -15.18 8.12 -5.55
N LEU A 126 -14.61 6.92 -5.36
CA LEU A 126 -13.97 6.18 -6.43
C LEU A 126 -15.00 5.28 -7.12
N GLU A 127 -15.39 5.68 -8.32
CA GLU A 127 -16.41 5.03 -9.14
C GLU A 127 -15.96 5.04 -10.61
N PRO A 128 -16.46 4.12 -11.45
CA PRO A 128 -16.19 4.14 -12.88
C PRO A 128 -16.75 5.41 -13.53
N SER A 129 -16.19 5.78 -14.69
CA SER A 129 -16.74 6.84 -15.51
C SER A 129 -17.88 6.32 -16.38
N THR A 130 -18.84 7.17 -16.70
CA THR A 130 -19.84 6.92 -17.74
C THR A 130 -19.28 7.13 -19.15
N GLU A 131 -18.16 7.85 -19.26
CA GLU A 131 -17.46 8.09 -20.52
C GLU A 131 -16.57 6.90 -20.90
N PRO A 132 -16.43 6.56 -22.18
CA PRO A 132 -15.56 5.48 -22.62
C PRO A 132 -14.11 5.78 -22.29
N ARG A 133 -13.35 4.74 -21.92
CA ARG A 133 -11.93 4.85 -21.65
C ARG A 133 -11.14 5.19 -22.91
N LEU A 134 -10.01 5.87 -22.73
CA LEU A 134 -9.02 6.07 -23.80
C LEU A 134 -8.52 4.71 -24.32
N LYS A 135 -8.47 4.55 -25.63
CA LYS A 135 -7.89 3.34 -26.22
C LYS A 135 -6.36 3.38 -26.09
N HIS A 136 -5.77 2.23 -25.76
CA HIS A 136 -4.32 2.01 -25.70
C HIS A 136 -3.57 3.06 -24.83
N ASN A 137 -4.16 3.48 -23.70
CA ASN A 137 -3.48 4.35 -22.75
C ASN A 137 -3.07 3.58 -21.49
N LEU A 138 -1.78 3.37 -21.30
CA LEU A 138 -1.21 2.78 -20.10
C LEU A 138 -0.99 3.86 -19.04
N LEU A 139 -1.27 3.53 -17.79
CA LEU A 139 -1.13 4.41 -16.64
C LEU A 139 -0.18 3.82 -15.61
N LEU A 140 0.76 4.61 -15.09
CA LEU A 140 1.53 4.27 -13.89
C LEU A 140 1.38 5.40 -12.87
N LEU A 141 0.83 5.06 -11.70
CA LEU A 141 0.64 6.00 -10.59
C LEU A 141 1.66 5.72 -9.48
N GLY A 142 2.51 6.68 -9.21
CA GLY A 142 3.49 6.57 -8.13
C GLY A 142 4.55 7.64 -8.16
N ARG A 143 5.35 7.68 -7.09
CA ARG A 143 6.56 8.50 -7.05
C ARG A 143 7.59 7.94 -8.00
N ASP A 144 8.34 8.80 -8.71
CA ASP A 144 9.48 8.35 -9.49
C ASP A 144 10.56 7.77 -8.57
N SER A 145 10.69 6.47 -8.61
CA SER A 145 11.68 5.71 -7.86
C SER A 145 11.92 4.36 -8.53
N ALA A 146 13.13 3.83 -8.40
CA ALA A 146 13.49 2.52 -8.98
C ALA A 146 12.49 1.42 -8.59
N VAL A 147 12.00 1.44 -7.34
CA VAL A 147 11.03 0.45 -6.81
C VAL A 147 9.71 0.44 -7.58
N LYS A 148 9.28 1.57 -8.13
CA LYS A 148 7.99 1.70 -8.83
C LYS A 148 8.04 1.31 -10.31
N GLY A 149 9.26 1.15 -10.88
CA GLY A 149 9.45 0.63 -12.22
C GLY A 149 9.08 1.59 -13.35
N HIS A 150 9.27 2.91 -13.18
CA HIS A 150 9.00 3.90 -14.24
C HIS A 150 9.79 3.63 -15.53
N ASP A 151 11.09 3.30 -15.41
CA ASP A 151 11.92 3.00 -16.56
C ASP A 151 11.47 1.70 -17.26
N PHE A 152 11.11 0.69 -16.48
CA PHE A 152 10.51 -0.53 -17.01
C PHE A 152 9.22 -0.26 -17.78
N ALA A 153 8.31 0.56 -17.24
CA ALA A 153 7.06 0.92 -17.91
C ALA A 153 7.29 1.64 -19.24
N ILE A 154 8.34 2.46 -19.34
CA ILE A 154 8.74 3.14 -20.58
C ILE A 154 9.24 2.11 -21.61
N GLU A 155 10.11 1.18 -21.21
CA GLU A 155 10.62 0.13 -22.12
C GLU A 155 9.50 -0.82 -22.56
N LEU A 156 8.60 -1.19 -21.67
CA LEU A 156 7.41 -1.98 -22.00
C LEU A 156 6.51 -1.25 -23.01
N ALA A 157 6.25 0.03 -22.81
CA ALA A 157 5.45 0.81 -23.74
C ALA A 157 6.12 0.95 -25.11
N LYS A 158 7.45 1.09 -25.18
CA LYS A 158 8.20 1.05 -26.45
C LYS A 158 8.03 -0.29 -27.15
N HIS A 159 8.15 -1.40 -26.42
CA HIS A 159 7.96 -2.75 -26.96
C HIS A 159 6.55 -2.91 -27.55
N LEU A 160 5.52 -2.55 -26.81
CA LEU A 160 4.10 -2.66 -27.21
C LEU A 160 3.73 -1.76 -28.42
N ARG A 161 4.43 -0.67 -28.66
CA ARG A 161 4.16 0.20 -29.80
C ARG A 161 4.48 -0.43 -31.16
N SER A 162 5.22 -1.54 -31.20
CA SER A 162 5.37 -2.34 -32.42
C SER A 162 4.04 -2.99 -32.86
N GLU A 163 3.17 -3.31 -31.93
CA GLU A 163 1.85 -3.90 -32.13
C GLU A 163 0.74 -2.83 -32.10
N PHE A 164 0.80 -1.88 -31.17
CA PHE A 164 -0.16 -0.81 -30.97
C PHE A 164 0.47 0.56 -31.22
N SER A 165 0.56 0.98 -32.49
CA SER A 165 1.27 2.24 -32.88
C SER A 165 0.78 3.48 -32.16
N GLU A 166 -0.53 3.55 -31.82
CA GLU A 166 -1.19 4.65 -31.11
C GLU A 166 -1.07 4.55 -29.58
N LEU A 167 -0.36 3.56 -29.05
CA LEU A 167 -0.24 3.37 -27.60
C LEU A 167 0.47 4.59 -26.96
N THR A 168 -0.12 5.05 -25.87
CA THR A 168 0.40 6.13 -25.04
C THR A 168 0.66 5.67 -23.61
N LEU A 169 1.60 6.33 -22.93
CA LEU A 169 1.93 6.06 -21.54
C LEU A 169 1.81 7.32 -20.70
N THR A 170 0.98 7.29 -19.67
CA THR A 170 0.84 8.36 -18.68
C THR A 170 1.53 7.97 -17.38
N LEU A 171 2.44 8.81 -16.89
CA LEU A 171 3.23 8.60 -15.69
C LEU A 171 2.99 9.72 -14.68
N THR A 172 2.80 9.40 -13.41
CA THR A 172 2.93 10.38 -12.33
C THR A 172 4.28 10.27 -11.63
N GLY A 173 4.66 11.29 -10.85
CA GLY A 173 5.95 11.34 -10.15
C GLY A 173 7.11 11.81 -11.03
N ARG A 174 7.06 11.62 -12.34
CA ARG A 174 8.03 12.07 -13.34
C ARG A 174 7.41 13.17 -14.19
N THR A 175 8.19 14.19 -14.52
CA THR A 175 7.74 15.35 -15.33
C THR A 175 8.25 15.33 -16.77
N GLN A 176 9.18 14.43 -17.12
CA GLN A 176 9.67 14.28 -18.49
C GLN A 176 8.58 13.70 -19.40
N ALA A 177 8.41 14.29 -20.59
CA ALA A 177 7.36 13.98 -21.54
C ALA A 177 7.92 13.69 -22.95
N GLU A 178 9.07 13.05 -23.05
CA GLU A 178 9.66 12.63 -24.32
C GLU A 178 9.86 11.13 -24.39
N PRO A 179 9.54 10.51 -25.51
CA PRO A 179 8.90 11.04 -26.72
C PRO A 179 7.43 11.43 -26.53
N SER A 180 6.79 12.09 -27.52
CA SER A 180 5.44 12.70 -27.44
C SER A 180 4.30 11.76 -27.00
N TRP A 181 4.47 10.46 -27.13
CA TRP A 181 3.52 9.45 -26.67
C TRP A 181 3.67 9.10 -25.17
N ILE A 182 4.65 9.69 -24.47
CA ILE A 182 4.78 9.62 -23.00
C ILE A 182 4.33 10.95 -22.41
N ARG A 183 3.45 10.88 -21.43
CA ARG A 183 2.95 12.03 -20.69
C ARG A 183 3.39 11.95 -19.22
N GLY A 184 4.41 12.72 -18.84
CA GLY A 184 4.89 12.85 -17.46
C GLY A 184 4.18 13.99 -16.73
N LEU A 185 3.39 13.71 -15.71
CA LEU A 185 2.54 14.68 -15.01
C LEU A 185 3.15 15.20 -13.70
N GLY A 186 4.26 14.62 -13.24
CA GLY A 186 4.77 14.92 -11.90
C GLY A 186 3.76 14.50 -10.81
N TRP A 187 3.62 15.30 -9.78
CA TRP A 187 2.65 15.05 -8.72
C TRP A 187 1.28 15.58 -9.14
N VAL A 188 0.25 14.76 -9.04
CA VAL A 188 -1.14 15.12 -9.40
C VAL A 188 -2.02 15.22 -8.16
N ALA A 189 -3.05 16.06 -8.21
CA ALA A 189 -4.09 16.15 -7.19
C ALA A 189 -5.03 14.94 -7.24
N GLU A 190 -5.83 14.73 -6.20
CA GLU A 190 -6.71 13.53 -6.10
C GLU A 190 -7.79 13.50 -7.19
N ASP A 191 -8.33 14.64 -7.59
CA ASP A 191 -9.32 14.75 -8.67
C ASP A 191 -8.72 14.39 -10.04
N GLU A 192 -7.48 14.81 -10.30
CA GLU A 192 -6.77 14.40 -11.52
C GLU A 192 -6.40 12.91 -11.48
N LYS A 193 -5.99 12.40 -10.33
CA LYS A 193 -5.75 10.95 -10.15
C LYS A 193 -7.02 10.15 -10.46
N LEU A 194 -8.19 10.59 -9.98
CA LEU A 194 -9.47 9.95 -10.27
C LEU A 194 -9.75 9.95 -11.79
N ARG A 195 -9.58 11.07 -12.47
CA ARG A 195 -9.74 11.14 -13.94
C ARG A 195 -8.81 10.20 -14.68
N LEU A 196 -7.56 10.07 -14.23
CA LEU A 196 -6.60 9.14 -14.82
C LEU A 196 -7.05 7.69 -14.64
N LEU A 197 -7.52 7.30 -13.45
CA LEU A 197 -8.05 5.96 -13.17
C LEU A 197 -9.32 5.67 -13.98
N GLN A 198 -10.17 6.66 -14.20
CA GLN A 198 -11.41 6.53 -14.96
C GLN A 198 -11.18 6.43 -16.47
N ASN A 199 -10.16 7.11 -16.99
CA ASN A 199 -10.01 7.28 -18.44
C ASN A 199 -8.93 6.37 -19.06
N SER A 200 -7.97 5.85 -18.31
CA SER A 200 -6.92 4.99 -18.84
C SER A 200 -7.44 3.60 -19.21
N SER A 201 -6.72 2.88 -20.06
CA SER A 201 -7.06 1.50 -20.47
C SER A 201 -6.59 0.47 -19.45
N ILE A 202 -5.38 0.63 -18.92
CA ILE A 202 -4.74 -0.33 -18.00
C ILE A 202 -3.86 0.43 -17.01
N LEU A 203 -3.93 0.04 -15.72
CA LEU A 203 -2.95 0.45 -14.71
C LEU A 203 -1.79 -0.54 -14.68
N LEU A 204 -0.56 -0.04 -14.76
CA LEU A 204 0.67 -0.80 -14.57
C LEU A 204 1.21 -0.62 -13.15
N VAL A 205 1.54 -1.72 -12.47
CA VAL A 205 2.19 -1.71 -11.16
C VAL A 205 3.42 -2.64 -11.18
N PRO A 206 4.49 -2.28 -11.93
CA PRO A 206 5.70 -3.10 -12.05
C PRO A 206 6.61 -2.95 -10.82
N SER A 207 6.03 -2.76 -9.65
CA SER A 207 6.77 -2.51 -8.41
C SER A 207 7.55 -3.73 -7.95
N GLU A 208 8.78 -3.50 -7.46
CA GLU A 208 9.62 -4.53 -6.85
C GLU A 208 9.00 -5.07 -5.54
N TYR A 209 8.34 -4.22 -4.78
CA TYR A 209 7.64 -4.60 -3.54
C TYR A 209 6.60 -3.55 -3.14
N GLU A 210 5.52 -4.00 -2.52
CA GLU A 210 4.46 -3.19 -1.91
C GLU A 210 3.96 -3.86 -0.62
N GLY A 211 3.42 -3.06 0.29
CA GLY A 211 2.67 -3.61 1.44
C GLY A 211 1.28 -4.07 1.01
N GLN A 212 0.51 -3.14 0.51
CA GLN A 212 -0.72 -3.30 -0.24
C GLN A 212 -0.86 -2.03 -1.10
N PRO A 213 -0.72 -2.13 -2.42
CA PRO A 213 -0.71 -0.97 -3.30
C PRO A 213 -2.11 -0.37 -3.42
N MET A 214 -2.32 0.79 -2.80
CA MET A 214 -3.61 1.50 -2.83
C MET A 214 -4.10 1.76 -4.25
N VAL A 215 -3.20 2.05 -5.18
CA VAL A 215 -3.53 2.33 -6.57
C VAL A 215 -4.21 1.14 -7.28
N VAL A 216 -3.91 -0.10 -6.87
CA VAL A 216 -4.58 -1.31 -7.37
C VAL A 216 -6.03 -1.32 -6.90
N LEU A 217 -6.26 -1.12 -5.59
CA LEU A 217 -7.61 -1.10 -5.03
C LEU A 217 -8.44 0.05 -5.61
N GLU A 218 -7.82 1.22 -5.78
CA GLU A 218 -8.45 2.39 -6.38
C GLU A 218 -8.80 2.17 -7.86
N ALA A 219 -7.94 1.47 -8.62
CA ALA A 219 -8.19 1.11 -10.01
C ALA A 219 -9.37 0.14 -10.14
N LEU A 220 -9.39 -0.92 -9.33
CA LEU A 220 -10.52 -1.86 -9.30
C LEU A 220 -11.84 -1.17 -8.95
N ALA A 221 -11.82 -0.21 -8.01
CA ALA A 221 -13.01 0.56 -7.66
C ALA A 221 -13.51 1.49 -8.78
N CYS A 222 -12.62 1.83 -9.74
CA CYS A 222 -12.97 2.55 -10.96
C CYS A 222 -13.22 1.61 -12.15
N GLY A 223 -13.22 0.30 -11.99
CA GLY A 223 -13.37 -0.67 -13.07
C GLY A 223 -12.19 -0.66 -14.06
N LEU A 224 -11.01 -0.20 -13.65
CA LEU A 224 -9.81 -0.14 -14.50
C LEU A 224 -9.04 -1.47 -14.41
N PRO A 225 -8.79 -2.15 -15.56
CA PRO A 225 -7.90 -3.31 -15.60
C PRO A 225 -6.51 -3.01 -15.05
N VAL A 226 -5.92 -3.98 -14.34
CA VAL A 226 -4.64 -3.81 -13.66
C VAL A 226 -3.72 -4.96 -14.00
N CYS A 227 -2.45 -4.66 -14.28
CA CYS A 227 -1.37 -5.65 -14.33
C CYS A 227 -0.31 -5.29 -13.29
N VAL A 228 0.07 -6.28 -12.47
CA VAL A 228 1.05 -6.11 -11.40
C VAL A 228 2.23 -7.06 -11.54
N SER A 229 3.33 -6.73 -10.87
CA SER A 229 4.49 -7.62 -10.73
C SER A 229 4.17 -8.82 -9.82
N ASP A 230 4.69 -9.99 -10.15
CA ASP A 230 4.68 -11.20 -9.31
C ASP A 230 5.44 -11.05 -7.97
N ARG A 231 6.12 -9.92 -7.79
CA ARG A 231 6.76 -9.56 -6.51
C ARG A 231 5.77 -9.05 -5.45
N LEU A 232 4.54 -8.71 -5.85
CA LEU A 232 3.51 -8.29 -4.91
C LEU A 232 2.95 -9.51 -4.17
N VAL A 233 2.86 -9.39 -2.85
CA VAL A 233 2.59 -10.54 -1.96
C VAL A 233 1.14 -11.01 -2.02
N ASP A 234 0.23 -10.07 -2.24
CA ASP A 234 -1.21 -10.33 -2.21
C ASP A 234 -1.89 -9.43 -3.24
N VAL A 235 -2.57 -10.06 -4.16
CA VAL A 235 -3.18 -9.40 -5.31
C VAL A 235 -4.68 -9.74 -5.30
N PRO A 236 -5.57 -8.72 -5.36
CA PRO A 236 -7.00 -8.96 -5.47
C PRO A 236 -7.36 -9.80 -6.69
N GLU A 237 -8.50 -10.48 -6.64
CA GLU A 237 -9.05 -11.20 -7.79
C GLU A 237 -9.29 -10.26 -8.98
N GLY A 238 -9.11 -10.74 -10.19
CA GLY A 238 -9.27 -9.94 -11.43
C GLY A 238 -8.10 -9.03 -11.78
N VAL A 239 -7.01 -9.10 -11.01
CA VAL A 239 -5.75 -8.40 -11.32
C VAL A 239 -4.80 -9.37 -12.02
N GLU A 240 -4.28 -8.98 -13.18
CA GLU A 240 -3.32 -9.80 -13.92
C GLU A 240 -1.91 -9.66 -13.32
N VAL A 241 -1.15 -10.76 -13.39
CA VAL A 241 0.18 -10.85 -12.80
C VAL A 241 1.21 -11.19 -13.87
N ALA A 242 2.28 -10.39 -13.95
CA ALA A 242 3.39 -10.64 -14.85
C ALA A 242 4.72 -10.71 -14.12
N THR A 243 5.67 -11.46 -14.67
CA THR A 243 6.99 -11.68 -14.07
C THR A 243 7.79 -10.38 -13.98
N TYR A 244 8.28 -10.06 -12.81
CA TYR A 244 9.07 -8.86 -12.58
C TYR A 244 10.27 -8.74 -13.52
N GLY A 245 10.34 -7.64 -14.27
CA GLY A 245 11.44 -7.35 -15.21
C GLY A 245 11.38 -8.09 -16.53
N ASP A 246 10.38 -8.93 -16.80
CA ASP A 246 10.21 -9.67 -18.05
C ASP A 246 9.29 -8.91 -19.02
N ILE A 247 9.89 -8.15 -19.95
CA ILE A 247 9.15 -7.31 -20.94
C ILE A 247 8.26 -8.16 -21.83
N GLU A 248 8.72 -9.35 -22.25
CA GLU A 248 7.96 -10.24 -23.14
C GLU A 248 6.71 -10.79 -22.44
N HIS A 249 6.85 -11.20 -21.17
CA HIS A 249 5.69 -11.65 -20.39
C HIS A 249 4.69 -10.51 -20.16
N TRP A 250 5.17 -9.34 -19.73
CA TRP A 250 4.31 -8.16 -19.59
C TRP A 250 3.65 -7.77 -20.90
N GLY A 251 4.41 -7.80 -22.01
CA GLY A 251 3.90 -7.51 -23.34
C GLY A 251 2.70 -8.39 -23.70
N ARG A 252 2.82 -9.71 -23.56
CA ARG A 252 1.71 -10.63 -23.81
C ARG A 252 0.47 -10.34 -22.93
N VAL A 253 0.66 -10.17 -21.61
CA VAL A 253 -0.44 -9.88 -20.68
C VAL A 253 -1.13 -8.56 -21.03
N ILE A 254 -0.37 -7.51 -21.32
CA ILE A 254 -0.93 -6.20 -21.68
C ILE A 254 -1.64 -6.25 -23.05
N SER A 255 -1.07 -6.93 -24.05
CA SER A 255 -1.74 -7.10 -25.35
C SER A 255 -3.08 -7.83 -25.21
N GLU A 256 -3.15 -8.87 -24.38
CA GLU A 256 -4.39 -9.58 -24.06
C GLU A 256 -5.41 -8.64 -23.39
N LEU A 257 -5.01 -7.89 -22.36
CA LEU A 257 -5.88 -6.92 -21.69
C LEU A 257 -6.38 -5.79 -22.61
N LEU A 258 -5.58 -5.36 -23.58
CA LEU A 258 -5.97 -4.32 -24.56
C LEU A 258 -6.94 -4.83 -25.60
N THR A 259 -6.82 -6.11 -26.01
CA THR A 259 -7.67 -6.72 -27.03
C THR A 259 -8.94 -7.34 -26.46
N SER A 260 -8.87 -7.87 -25.24
CA SER A 260 -9.98 -8.54 -24.55
C SER A 260 -10.01 -8.13 -23.07
N PRO A 261 -10.44 -6.89 -22.78
CA PRO A 261 -10.46 -6.40 -21.41
C PRO A 261 -11.44 -7.21 -20.54
N PRO A 262 -11.13 -7.39 -19.25
CA PRO A 262 -12.03 -8.07 -18.33
C PRO A 262 -13.34 -7.31 -18.15
N ASP A 263 -14.36 -8.02 -17.71
CA ASP A 263 -15.66 -7.43 -17.38
C ASP A 263 -15.52 -6.41 -16.24
N GLU A 264 -16.00 -5.18 -16.46
CA GLU A 264 -15.92 -4.09 -15.47
C GLU A 264 -16.64 -4.46 -14.17
N GLY A 265 -17.78 -5.14 -14.27
CA GLY A 265 -18.56 -5.55 -13.10
C GLY A 265 -17.78 -6.47 -12.17
N LYS A 266 -16.98 -7.40 -12.73
CA LYS A 266 -16.10 -8.27 -11.94
C LYS A 266 -14.99 -7.50 -11.23
N LEU A 267 -14.41 -6.51 -11.89
CA LEU A 267 -13.39 -5.65 -11.27
C LEU A 267 -13.98 -4.84 -10.11
N LEU A 268 -15.18 -4.30 -10.29
CA LEU A 268 -15.90 -3.58 -9.24
C LEU A 268 -16.25 -4.49 -8.06
N GLU A 269 -16.71 -5.71 -8.34
CA GLU A 269 -16.98 -6.73 -7.31
C GLU A 269 -15.73 -7.04 -6.48
N SER A 270 -14.59 -7.24 -7.13
CA SER A 270 -13.30 -7.48 -6.46
C SER A 270 -12.86 -6.34 -5.56
N SER A 271 -13.37 -5.12 -5.76
CA SER A 271 -13.08 -3.96 -4.91
C SER A 271 -13.94 -3.91 -3.63
N GLN A 272 -15.08 -4.62 -3.58
CA GLN A 272 -16.07 -4.50 -2.48
C GLN A 272 -15.52 -4.80 -1.09
N PRO A 273 -14.66 -5.83 -0.89
CA PRO A 273 -14.08 -6.11 0.43
C PRO A 273 -13.25 -4.95 0.99
N TYR A 274 -12.75 -4.07 0.14
CA TYR A 274 -11.87 -2.95 0.51
C TYR A 274 -12.63 -1.62 0.67
N ARG A 275 -13.95 -1.59 0.48
CA ARG A 275 -14.76 -0.40 0.72
C ARG A 275 -14.69 0.03 2.18
N ILE A 276 -14.77 1.34 2.42
CA ILE A 276 -14.56 1.93 3.75
C ILE A 276 -15.55 1.38 4.79
N GLU A 277 -16.77 1.04 4.38
CA GLU A 277 -17.79 0.47 5.24
C GLU A 277 -17.38 -0.92 5.76
N SER A 278 -16.86 -1.79 4.87
CA SER A 278 -16.38 -3.13 5.21
C SER A 278 -15.19 -3.05 6.17
N ILE A 279 -14.18 -2.25 5.79
CA ILE A 279 -12.95 -2.08 6.57
C ILE A 279 -13.21 -1.38 7.92
N SER A 280 -14.14 -0.42 7.99
CA SER A 280 -14.51 0.24 9.24
C SER A 280 -15.13 -0.74 10.25
N ASN A 281 -15.95 -1.68 9.79
CA ASN A 281 -16.52 -2.71 10.63
C ASN A 281 -15.46 -3.68 11.17
N GLU A 282 -14.45 -4.02 10.36
CA GLU A 282 -13.31 -4.83 10.83
C GLU A 282 -12.50 -4.08 11.88
N TRP A 283 -12.17 -2.79 11.65
CA TRP A 283 -11.46 -1.97 12.62
C TRP A 283 -12.24 -1.82 13.94
N LYS A 284 -13.56 -1.64 13.88
CA LYS A 284 -14.39 -1.57 15.08
C LYS A 284 -14.21 -2.82 15.95
N ARG A 285 -14.28 -4.02 15.36
CA ARG A 285 -14.06 -5.29 16.07
C ARG A 285 -12.65 -5.38 16.67
N VAL A 286 -11.63 -4.93 15.94
CA VAL A 286 -10.24 -4.92 16.42
C VAL A 286 -10.06 -3.97 17.60
N TYR A 287 -10.64 -2.76 17.57
CA TYR A 287 -10.59 -1.82 18.68
C TYR A 287 -11.33 -2.35 19.89
N GLU A 288 -12.56 -2.85 19.74
CA GLU A 288 -13.35 -3.43 20.83
C GLU A 288 -12.59 -4.58 21.50
N SER A 289 -12.03 -5.49 20.72
CA SER A 289 -11.25 -6.62 21.26
C SER A 289 -9.95 -6.20 21.96
N ALA A 290 -9.35 -5.09 21.56
CA ALA A 290 -8.13 -4.57 22.18
C ALA A 290 -8.42 -3.87 23.52
N ILE A 291 -9.57 -3.22 23.66
CA ILE A 291 -9.98 -2.50 24.88
C ILE A 291 -10.42 -3.46 26.00
N VAL A 292 -11.05 -4.59 25.65
CA VAL A 292 -11.57 -5.58 26.63
C VAL A 292 -10.45 -6.45 27.24
N ARG A 293 -9.25 -6.46 26.67
CA ARG A 293 -8.08 -7.18 27.19
C ARG A 293 -7.41 -6.43 28.34
#